data_68f7da648d3a5e33d87090d71ee9e1b2
#
_entry.id   68f7da648d3a5e33d87090d71ee9e1b2
#
_cell.length_a   1.000
_cell.length_b   1.000
_cell.length_c   1.000
_cell.angle_alpha   90.00
_cell.angle_beta   90.00
_cell.angle_gamma   90.00
#
_symmetry.space_group_name_H-M   'P 1'
#
loop_
_entity.id
_entity.type
_entity.pdbx_description
1 polymer ?
#
loop_
_entity_poly.entity_id
_entity_poly.type
_entity_poly.pdbx_seq_one_letter_code
_entity_poly.pdbx_strand_id
1 'polypeptide(L)'
;MDYEPDPFMDDFEDDKRVCLSCLKDVGLRKAFGHSSGKEQGNCSFCGSEAQETVPALEIQALIKSRCMSGKNEAVNELSYCTAEGGYLVGIYQPDEVLESLTLHAVGDEFYGALNEKLNIGNLYCDRAHNMLRPTERWRYGWKGFIETVKHKCRFFFGEHTHEPRDEFDPTEISPNAFLRHHVPQGIERLQAVKTLAAGTTLYRCRITEPHVTVIEMEHIGPPPASDCVGSNRFSPPGIVMFYAGETPDVSALEIGWPDCDGKVLHNGKFRTLTDLTVLDFTNLAYPDGQFDPDWIDGYHIAEFFKDFIRDLSAPILDQRRKPLDYVPTQVLCEYFRFYGAKADGKSRKLDGIKYPSSHDGTPCYVFFWGKELAGKKILLEDLTTAFSRRPATPKGT
;
A
#
# COMPACT_ATOMS: atom_id res chain seq x y z
N MET A 1 -46.25 -13.12 -9.67
CA MET A 1 -45.19 -13.81 -10.40
C MET A 1 -43.92 -13.28 -9.82
N ASP A 2 -43.30 -14.07 -8.97
CA ASP A 2 -41.98 -13.73 -8.44
C ASP A 2 -41.02 -13.79 -9.62
N TYR A 3 -40.50 -12.65 -10.03
CA TYR A 3 -39.48 -12.56 -11.07
C TYR A 3 -38.18 -13.08 -10.45
N GLU A 4 -37.80 -14.31 -10.75
CA GLU A 4 -36.45 -14.75 -10.50
C GLU A 4 -35.54 -14.08 -11.55
N PRO A 5 -34.53 -13.28 -11.13
CA PRO A 5 -33.64 -12.67 -12.10
C PRO A 5 -32.90 -13.78 -12.86
N ASP A 6 -32.77 -13.61 -14.19
CA ASP A 6 -32.01 -14.53 -15.02
C ASP A 6 -30.58 -14.65 -14.46
N PRO A 7 -30.03 -15.84 -14.38
CA PRO A 7 -28.70 -16.05 -13.83
C PRO A 7 -27.64 -15.34 -14.71
N PHE A 8 -26.58 -14.80 -14.09
CA PHE A 8 -25.44 -14.19 -14.80
C PHE A 8 -24.79 -15.16 -15.81
N MET A 9 -24.73 -16.44 -15.45
CA MET A 9 -24.27 -17.54 -16.29
C MET A 9 -24.94 -18.84 -15.86
N ASP A 10 -25.11 -19.74 -16.82
CA ASP A 10 -25.57 -21.09 -16.57
C ASP A 10 -24.48 -21.92 -15.87
N ASP A 11 -24.88 -22.83 -15.01
CA ASP A 11 -23.96 -23.67 -14.28
C ASP A 11 -23.31 -24.76 -15.20
N PHE A 12 -22.10 -25.16 -14.86
CA PHE A 12 -21.48 -26.35 -15.46
C PHE A 12 -22.16 -27.61 -14.95
N GLU A 13 -22.07 -28.68 -15.75
CA GLU A 13 -22.48 -30.00 -15.36
C GLU A 13 -21.60 -30.53 -14.20
N ASP A 14 -22.17 -31.32 -13.29
CA ASP A 14 -21.53 -31.80 -12.06
C ASP A 14 -20.27 -32.64 -12.29
N ASP A 15 -20.15 -33.28 -13.49
CA ASP A 15 -19.03 -34.11 -13.86
C ASP A 15 -17.83 -33.34 -14.41
N LYS A 16 -17.97 -32.06 -14.70
CA LYS A 16 -16.89 -31.20 -15.20
C LYS A 16 -15.85 -30.92 -14.14
N ARG A 17 -14.60 -31.14 -14.48
CA ARG A 17 -13.47 -30.92 -13.57
C ARG A 17 -12.38 -30.09 -14.24
N VAL A 18 -11.77 -29.18 -13.46
CA VAL A 18 -10.69 -28.31 -13.93
C VAL A 18 -9.41 -28.59 -13.13
N CYS A 19 -8.27 -28.69 -13.81
CA CYS A 19 -6.99 -28.89 -13.13
C CYS A 19 -6.46 -27.61 -12.53
N LEU A 20 -5.66 -27.72 -11.46
CA LEU A 20 -5.07 -26.56 -10.80
C LEU A 20 -4.14 -25.74 -11.72
N SER A 21 -3.60 -26.36 -12.78
CA SER A 21 -2.79 -25.65 -13.78
C SER A 21 -3.60 -24.69 -14.66
N CYS A 22 -4.90 -24.92 -14.83
CA CYS A 22 -5.82 -24.01 -15.48
C CYS A 22 -6.21 -22.81 -14.60
N LEU A 23 -5.89 -22.83 -13.31
CA LEU A 23 -6.09 -21.70 -12.40
C LEU A 23 -4.79 -20.90 -12.35
N LYS A 24 -4.69 -19.82 -13.14
CA LYS A 24 -3.47 -18.98 -13.21
C LYS A 24 -3.34 -18.06 -12.01
N ASP A 25 -4.46 -17.56 -11.46
CA ASP A 25 -4.49 -16.72 -10.27
C ASP A 25 -4.10 -17.53 -9.02
N VAL A 26 -3.17 -16.96 -8.22
CA VAL A 26 -2.66 -17.62 -7.02
C VAL A 26 -3.74 -17.73 -5.94
N GLY A 27 -4.62 -16.72 -5.84
CA GLY A 27 -5.76 -16.73 -4.92
C GLY A 27 -6.75 -17.84 -5.24
N LEU A 28 -7.06 -18.07 -6.53
CA LEU A 28 -7.87 -19.23 -6.96
C LEU A 28 -7.21 -20.55 -6.55
N ARG A 29 -5.92 -20.72 -6.82
CA ARG A 29 -5.19 -21.93 -6.40
C ARG A 29 -5.18 -22.11 -4.89
N LYS A 30 -5.05 -21.03 -4.13
CA LYS A 30 -5.13 -21.04 -2.66
C LYS A 30 -6.51 -21.45 -2.18
N ALA A 31 -7.57 -20.88 -2.77
CA ALA A 31 -8.95 -21.21 -2.42
C ALA A 31 -9.28 -22.70 -2.61
N PHE A 32 -8.80 -23.31 -3.69
CA PHE A 32 -9.14 -24.68 -4.06
C PHE A 32 -8.02 -25.70 -3.83
N GLY A 33 -6.80 -25.27 -3.52
CA GLY A 33 -5.66 -26.14 -3.26
C GLY A 33 -5.86 -27.13 -2.09
N HIS A 34 -6.77 -26.83 -1.18
CA HIS A 34 -7.16 -27.68 -0.04
C HIS A 34 -8.63 -28.10 -0.08
N SER A 35 -9.31 -27.97 -1.23
CA SER A 35 -10.70 -28.40 -1.39
C SER A 35 -10.85 -29.88 -1.11
N SER A 36 -11.90 -30.27 -0.39
CA SER A 36 -12.29 -31.67 -0.17
C SER A 36 -12.77 -32.36 -1.45
N GLY A 37 -13.12 -31.59 -2.48
CA GLY A 37 -13.47 -32.06 -3.81
C GLY A 37 -12.29 -32.36 -4.75
N LYS A 38 -11.04 -32.28 -4.27
CA LYS A 38 -9.83 -32.59 -5.06
C LYS A 38 -9.73 -34.07 -5.36
N GLU A 39 -9.50 -34.39 -6.63
CA GLU A 39 -9.30 -35.76 -7.11
C GLU A 39 -8.28 -35.80 -8.23
N GLN A 40 -7.61 -36.95 -8.39
CA GLN A 40 -6.81 -37.22 -9.58
C GLN A 40 -7.72 -37.55 -10.76
N GLY A 41 -7.53 -36.88 -11.88
CA GLY A 41 -8.36 -37.10 -13.07
C GLY A 41 -7.92 -36.25 -14.25
N ASN A 42 -8.72 -36.33 -15.32
CA ASN A 42 -8.48 -35.56 -16.53
C ASN A 42 -9.18 -34.21 -16.43
N CYS A 43 -8.49 -33.17 -16.89
CA CYS A 43 -9.10 -31.85 -16.98
C CYS A 43 -10.11 -31.80 -18.13
N SER A 44 -11.35 -31.40 -17.84
CA SER A 44 -12.41 -31.29 -18.85
C SER A 44 -12.17 -30.19 -19.88
N PHE A 45 -11.24 -29.27 -19.61
CA PHE A 45 -11.01 -28.05 -20.42
C PHE A 45 -9.70 -28.12 -21.21
N CYS A 46 -8.55 -28.28 -20.59
CA CYS A 46 -7.28 -28.35 -21.31
C CYS A 46 -6.88 -29.79 -21.75
N GLY A 47 -7.66 -30.78 -21.38
CA GLY A 47 -7.41 -32.19 -21.77
C GLY A 47 -6.20 -32.86 -21.07
N SER A 48 -5.54 -32.18 -20.13
CA SER A 48 -4.41 -32.78 -19.41
C SER A 48 -4.87 -33.94 -18.54
N GLU A 49 -4.16 -35.06 -18.65
CA GLU A 49 -4.46 -36.30 -17.95
C GLU A 49 -3.75 -36.41 -16.60
N ALA A 50 -4.31 -37.21 -15.68
CA ALA A 50 -3.74 -37.54 -14.38
C ALA A 50 -3.31 -36.30 -13.54
N GLN A 51 -4.09 -35.22 -13.58
CA GLN A 51 -3.86 -34.01 -12.83
C GLN A 51 -4.66 -33.96 -11.53
N GLU A 52 -4.22 -33.16 -10.56
CA GLU A 52 -5.10 -32.74 -9.47
C GLU A 52 -6.19 -31.83 -10.05
N THR A 53 -7.42 -32.25 -9.93
CA THR A 53 -8.59 -31.55 -10.44
C THR A 53 -9.57 -31.24 -9.32
N VAL A 54 -10.37 -30.18 -9.51
CA VAL A 54 -11.45 -29.76 -8.63
C VAL A 54 -12.75 -29.62 -9.42
N PRO A 55 -13.93 -29.69 -8.81
CA PRO A 55 -15.20 -29.48 -9.51
C PRO A 55 -15.22 -28.08 -10.17
N ALA A 56 -15.53 -28.04 -11.45
CA ALA A 56 -15.61 -26.79 -12.20
C ALA A 56 -16.73 -25.87 -11.66
N LEU A 57 -17.82 -26.46 -11.21
CA LEU A 57 -18.96 -25.77 -10.63
C LEU A 57 -18.58 -24.94 -9.38
N GLU A 58 -17.71 -25.47 -8.50
CA GLU A 58 -17.26 -24.75 -7.31
C GLU A 58 -16.45 -23.49 -7.68
N ILE A 59 -15.57 -23.59 -8.68
CA ILE A 59 -14.76 -22.45 -9.16
C ILE A 59 -15.66 -21.45 -9.88
N GLN A 60 -16.58 -21.92 -10.72
CA GLN A 60 -17.55 -21.09 -11.38
C GLN A 60 -18.40 -20.29 -10.37
N ALA A 61 -18.87 -20.93 -9.30
CA ALA A 61 -19.65 -20.26 -8.25
C ALA A 61 -18.86 -19.12 -7.58
N LEU A 62 -17.56 -19.33 -7.31
CA LEU A 62 -16.70 -18.27 -6.78
C LEU A 62 -16.52 -17.14 -7.81
N ILE A 63 -16.23 -17.45 -9.06
CA ILE A 63 -16.08 -16.47 -10.13
C ILE A 63 -17.37 -15.66 -10.30
N LYS A 64 -18.53 -16.33 -10.40
CA LYS A 64 -19.86 -15.73 -10.51
C LYS A 64 -20.12 -14.77 -9.34
N SER A 65 -19.89 -15.21 -8.10
CA SER A 65 -20.02 -14.39 -6.90
C SER A 65 -19.14 -13.14 -6.95
N ARG A 66 -17.91 -13.26 -7.45
CA ARG A 66 -16.99 -12.14 -7.57
C ARG A 66 -17.37 -11.19 -8.72
N CYS A 67 -17.78 -11.70 -9.86
CA CYS A 67 -18.29 -10.91 -10.99
C CYS A 67 -19.49 -10.05 -10.57
N MET A 68 -20.41 -10.67 -9.82
CA MET A 68 -21.63 -10.01 -9.35
C MET A 68 -21.44 -9.18 -8.07
N SER A 69 -20.25 -9.26 -7.43
CA SER A 69 -19.95 -8.44 -6.27
C SER A 69 -19.93 -6.95 -6.65
N GLY A 70 -20.91 -6.18 -6.14
CA GLY A 70 -21.04 -4.76 -6.46
C GLY A 70 -21.71 -4.47 -7.80
N LYS A 71 -22.30 -5.47 -8.47
CA LYS A 71 -23.09 -5.32 -9.69
C LYS A 71 -24.56 -5.59 -9.42
N ASN A 72 -25.42 -4.92 -10.17
CA ASN A 72 -26.85 -5.19 -10.27
C ASN A 72 -27.24 -5.20 -11.77
N GLU A 73 -28.37 -5.80 -12.09
CA GLU A 73 -28.94 -5.70 -13.42
C GLU A 73 -29.35 -4.25 -13.72
N ALA A 74 -28.91 -3.72 -14.86
CA ALA A 74 -29.15 -2.34 -15.23
C ALA A 74 -30.64 -1.99 -15.35
N VAL A 75 -31.46 -2.95 -15.80
CA VAL A 75 -32.91 -2.78 -15.95
C VAL A 75 -33.61 -2.51 -14.62
N ASN A 76 -33.07 -3.04 -13.51
CA ASN A 76 -33.65 -2.90 -12.17
C ASN A 76 -33.19 -1.63 -11.45
N GLU A 77 -32.09 -1.02 -11.89
CA GLU A 77 -31.44 0.09 -11.18
C GLU A 77 -31.48 1.42 -11.95
N LEU A 78 -31.48 1.36 -13.29
CA LEU A 78 -31.29 2.53 -14.12
C LEU A 78 -32.53 2.88 -14.91
N SER A 79 -32.81 4.19 -15.01
CA SER A 79 -33.83 4.70 -15.92
C SER A 79 -33.34 4.64 -17.36
N TYR A 80 -34.13 4.02 -18.24
CA TYR A 80 -33.88 4.01 -19.68
C TYR A 80 -34.33 5.33 -20.33
N CYS A 81 -33.43 6.01 -21.01
CA CYS A 81 -33.77 7.23 -21.75
C CYS A 81 -34.11 6.90 -23.21
N THR A 82 -35.38 6.92 -23.56
CA THR A 82 -35.84 6.65 -24.93
C THR A 82 -35.35 7.67 -25.93
N ALA A 83 -35.12 8.92 -25.52
CA ALA A 83 -34.64 9.98 -26.40
C ALA A 83 -33.17 9.78 -26.81
N GLU A 84 -32.36 9.21 -25.90
CA GLU A 84 -30.94 8.89 -26.10
C GLU A 84 -30.73 7.44 -26.59
N GLY A 85 -31.77 6.61 -26.55
CA GLY A 85 -31.74 5.23 -26.99
C GLY A 85 -30.95 4.28 -26.05
N GLY A 86 -30.78 4.62 -24.74
CA GLY A 86 -30.00 3.84 -23.81
C GLY A 86 -30.05 4.31 -22.34
N TYR A 87 -29.21 3.71 -21.52
CA TYR A 87 -28.99 4.14 -20.15
C TYR A 87 -27.98 5.31 -20.11
N LEU A 88 -28.19 6.26 -19.19
CA LEU A 88 -27.35 7.47 -19.07
C LEU A 88 -26.07 7.28 -18.21
N VAL A 89 -25.84 6.08 -17.70
CA VAL A 89 -24.67 5.71 -16.90
C VAL A 89 -23.97 4.50 -17.47
N GLY A 90 -22.74 4.24 -17.04
CA GLY A 90 -21.96 3.09 -17.50
C GLY A 90 -22.64 1.77 -17.25
N ILE A 91 -22.86 1.03 -18.33
CA ILE A 91 -23.39 -0.34 -18.31
C ILE A 91 -22.30 -1.30 -18.80
N TYR A 92 -22.42 -2.55 -18.43
CA TYR A 92 -21.50 -3.64 -18.78
C TYR A 92 -22.25 -4.79 -19.41
N GLN A 93 -21.70 -5.34 -20.48
CA GLN A 93 -22.10 -6.63 -21.01
C GLN A 93 -21.58 -7.75 -20.07
N PRO A 94 -22.21 -8.93 -20.03
CA PRO A 94 -21.77 -10.04 -19.20
C PRO A 94 -20.32 -10.47 -19.45
N ASP A 95 -19.88 -10.45 -20.71
CA ASP A 95 -18.51 -10.77 -21.12
C ASP A 95 -17.50 -9.74 -20.60
N GLU A 96 -17.82 -8.44 -20.63
CA GLU A 96 -16.99 -7.39 -20.04
C GLU A 96 -16.83 -7.55 -18.53
N VAL A 97 -17.91 -7.96 -17.83
CA VAL A 97 -17.87 -8.26 -16.39
C VAL A 97 -16.98 -9.45 -16.11
N LEU A 98 -17.11 -10.55 -16.88
CA LEU A 98 -16.28 -11.73 -16.75
C LEU A 98 -14.82 -11.44 -17.08
N GLU A 99 -14.54 -10.78 -18.19
CA GLU A 99 -13.20 -10.45 -18.68
C GLU A 99 -12.43 -9.63 -17.65
N SER A 100 -13.06 -8.63 -17.05
CA SER A 100 -12.43 -7.74 -16.07
C SER A 100 -11.79 -8.46 -14.89
N LEU A 101 -12.26 -9.66 -14.57
CA LEU A 101 -11.79 -10.46 -13.45
C LEU A 101 -11.01 -11.72 -13.87
N THR A 102 -11.34 -12.33 -15.00
CA THR A 102 -10.89 -13.71 -15.30
C THR A 102 -9.92 -13.84 -16.44
N LEU A 103 -9.77 -12.84 -17.32
CA LEU A 103 -8.92 -12.94 -18.53
C LEU A 103 -7.50 -13.48 -18.26
N HIS A 104 -6.91 -13.10 -17.11
CA HIS A 104 -5.58 -13.56 -16.69
C HIS A 104 -5.60 -14.50 -15.47
N ALA A 105 -6.78 -14.79 -14.93
CA ALA A 105 -6.94 -15.58 -13.72
C ALA A 105 -7.09 -17.08 -14.01
N VAL A 106 -7.53 -17.43 -15.22
CA VAL A 106 -7.74 -18.82 -15.65
C VAL A 106 -7.09 -19.10 -17.00
N GLY A 107 -6.98 -20.37 -17.39
CA GLY A 107 -6.50 -20.80 -18.70
C GLY A 107 -7.52 -20.50 -19.80
N ASP A 108 -7.04 -20.35 -21.03
CA ASP A 108 -7.83 -19.86 -22.16
C ASP A 108 -9.02 -20.78 -22.50
N GLU A 109 -8.83 -22.10 -22.41
CA GLU A 109 -9.89 -23.09 -22.65
C GLU A 109 -10.97 -23.05 -21.58
N PHE A 110 -10.57 -22.83 -20.31
CA PHE A 110 -11.52 -22.69 -19.21
C PHE A 110 -12.22 -21.32 -19.26
N TYR A 111 -11.51 -20.26 -19.63
CA TYR A 111 -12.11 -18.95 -19.89
C TYR A 111 -13.15 -19.00 -21.01
N GLY A 112 -12.83 -19.65 -22.14
CA GLY A 112 -13.77 -19.85 -23.24
C GLY A 112 -15.04 -20.58 -22.80
N ALA A 113 -14.89 -21.65 -22.01
CA ALA A 113 -16.03 -22.41 -21.48
C ALA A 113 -16.89 -21.58 -20.51
N LEU A 114 -16.28 -20.72 -19.66
CA LEU A 114 -17.02 -19.79 -18.81
C LEU A 114 -17.81 -18.77 -19.65
N ASN A 115 -17.19 -18.23 -20.70
CA ASN A 115 -17.81 -17.26 -21.59
C ASN A 115 -19.02 -17.84 -22.35
N GLU A 116 -18.95 -19.12 -22.77
CA GLU A 116 -20.07 -19.83 -23.41
C GLU A 116 -21.28 -20.02 -22.48
N LYS A 117 -21.05 -20.00 -21.17
CA LYS A 117 -22.12 -20.12 -20.16
C LYS A 117 -22.79 -18.79 -19.82
N LEU A 118 -22.29 -17.63 -20.30
CA LEU A 118 -22.85 -16.33 -20.01
C LEU A 118 -24.26 -16.16 -20.58
N ASN A 119 -25.13 -15.58 -19.76
CA ASN A 119 -26.42 -15.12 -20.23
C ASN A 119 -26.28 -13.70 -20.85
N ILE A 120 -26.16 -13.64 -22.16
CA ILE A 120 -25.90 -12.41 -22.92
C ILE A 120 -27.12 -11.47 -23.03
N GLY A 121 -28.29 -11.86 -22.48
CA GLY A 121 -29.52 -11.06 -22.55
C GLY A 121 -29.54 -9.88 -21.55
N ASN A 122 -28.73 -9.93 -20.51
CA ASN A 122 -28.76 -8.97 -19.42
C ASN A 122 -27.62 -7.96 -19.51
N LEU A 123 -27.91 -6.71 -19.10
CA LEU A 123 -26.92 -5.65 -18.90
C LEU A 123 -26.75 -5.39 -17.41
N TYR A 124 -25.52 -5.11 -17.01
CA TYR A 124 -25.17 -4.85 -15.61
C TYR A 124 -24.67 -3.44 -15.40
N CYS A 125 -24.87 -2.91 -14.19
CA CYS A 125 -24.29 -1.65 -13.75
C CYS A 125 -23.65 -1.83 -12.37
N ASP A 126 -22.82 -0.88 -11.97
CA ASP A 126 -22.32 -0.86 -10.60
C ASP A 126 -23.51 -0.63 -9.63
N ARG A 127 -23.61 -1.44 -8.57
CA ARG A 127 -24.68 -1.34 -7.55
C ARG A 127 -24.75 0.06 -6.95
N ALA A 128 -23.63 0.71 -6.82
CA ALA A 128 -23.50 2.07 -6.37
C ALA A 128 -23.05 2.97 -7.54
N HIS A 129 -23.80 2.94 -8.66
CA HIS A 129 -23.46 3.67 -9.89
C HIS A 129 -23.32 5.20 -9.68
N ASN A 130 -23.90 5.75 -8.62
CA ASN A 130 -23.76 7.16 -8.22
C ASN A 130 -22.68 7.37 -7.14
N MET A 131 -21.93 6.33 -6.77
CA MET A 131 -20.94 6.38 -5.69
C MET A 131 -19.56 5.95 -6.21
N LEU A 132 -18.51 6.47 -5.57
CA LEU A 132 -17.15 6.04 -5.84
C LEU A 132 -16.96 4.57 -5.47
N ARG A 133 -16.21 3.83 -6.30
CA ARG A 133 -15.76 2.48 -5.95
C ARG A 133 -14.93 2.53 -4.66
N PRO A 134 -14.89 1.43 -3.86
CA PRO A 134 -14.17 1.43 -2.60
C PRO A 134 -12.70 1.92 -2.72
N THR A 135 -11.96 1.46 -3.73
CA THR A 135 -10.56 1.90 -3.95
C THR A 135 -10.48 3.39 -4.30
N GLU A 136 -11.39 3.89 -5.13
CA GLU A 136 -11.46 5.30 -5.53
C GLU A 136 -11.79 6.18 -4.34
N ARG A 137 -12.74 5.75 -3.51
CA ARG A 137 -13.12 6.44 -2.27
C ARG A 137 -11.91 6.63 -1.35
N TRP A 138 -11.07 5.61 -1.18
CA TRP A 138 -9.84 5.72 -0.40
C TRP A 138 -8.82 6.66 -1.05
N ARG A 139 -8.68 6.62 -2.38
CA ARG A 139 -7.81 7.54 -3.14
C ARG A 139 -8.25 8.99 -3.02
N TYR A 140 -9.56 9.26 -3.10
CA TYR A 140 -10.10 10.60 -2.90
C TYR A 140 -9.94 11.08 -1.45
N GLY A 141 -10.13 10.19 -0.48
CA GLY A 141 -9.86 10.48 0.93
C GLY A 141 -8.40 10.91 1.16
N TRP A 142 -7.44 10.19 0.56
CA TRP A 142 -6.02 10.56 0.61
C TRP A 142 -5.75 11.92 -0.05
N LYS A 143 -6.27 12.17 -1.24
CA LYS A 143 -6.14 13.46 -1.93
C LYS A 143 -6.75 14.60 -1.11
N GLY A 144 -7.93 14.40 -0.55
CA GLY A 144 -8.59 15.37 0.32
C GLY A 144 -7.81 15.65 1.61
N PHE A 145 -7.20 14.62 2.21
CA PHE A 145 -6.30 14.77 3.34
C PHE A 145 -5.07 15.62 2.97
N ILE A 146 -4.38 15.29 1.86
CA ILE A 146 -3.22 16.05 1.36
C ILE A 146 -3.59 17.52 1.16
N GLU A 147 -4.67 17.79 0.45
CA GLU A 147 -5.14 19.16 0.15
C GLU A 147 -5.41 19.93 1.44
N THR A 148 -6.07 19.29 2.39
CA THR A 148 -6.40 19.93 3.66
C THR A 148 -5.16 20.29 4.46
N VAL A 149 -4.23 19.35 4.70
CA VAL A 149 -3.07 19.61 5.55
C VAL A 149 -2.01 20.50 4.89
N LYS A 150 -1.97 20.54 3.55
CA LYS A 150 -1.08 21.45 2.82
C LYS A 150 -1.63 22.86 2.70
N HIS A 151 -2.91 23.03 2.39
CA HIS A 151 -3.44 24.28 1.86
C HIS A 151 -4.59 24.91 2.66
N LYS A 152 -5.28 24.13 3.52
CA LYS A 152 -6.44 24.62 4.26
C LYS A 152 -6.18 24.70 5.78
N CYS A 153 -5.92 23.56 6.42
CA CYS A 153 -5.74 23.50 7.86
C CYS A 153 -4.74 22.40 8.24
N ARG A 154 -3.61 22.78 8.81
CA ARG A 154 -2.50 21.85 9.12
C ARG A 154 -2.59 21.24 10.51
N PHE A 155 -3.00 22.01 11.52
CA PHE A 155 -2.90 21.61 12.93
C PHE A 155 -4.24 21.19 13.53
N PHE A 156 -5.36 21.73 13.04
CA PHE A 156 -6.68 21.51 13.60
C PHE A 156 -7.70 21.14 12.50
N PHE A 157 -7.50 20.02 11.82
CA PHE A 157 -8.44 19.49 10.81
C PHE A 157 -9.44 18.50 11.44
N GLY A 158 -10.05 18.87 12.55
CA GLY A 158 -11.11 18.10 13.22
C GLY A 158 -12.47 18.20 12.52
N GLU A 159 -13.54 17.73 13.18
CA GLU A 159 -14.90 17.68 12.63
C GLU A 159 -15.47 19.06 12.24
N HIS A 160 -14.93 20.15 12.79
CA HIS A 160 -15.42 21.51 12.58
C HIS A 160 -14.73 22.26 11.43
N THR A 161 -13.79 21.66 10.72
CA THR A 161 -13.07 22.30 9.60
C THR A 161 -13.73 22.11 8.24
N HIS A 162 -14.93 21.55 8.21
CA HIS A 162 -15.69 21.42 6.99
C HIS A 162 -16.41 22.73 6.67
N GLU A 163 -16.04 23.38 5.55
CA GLU A 163 -17.01 24.21 4.85
C GLU A 163 -18.25 23.33 4.58
N PRO A 164 -19.48 23.90 4.67
CA PRO A 164 -20.66 23.16 4.28
C PRO A 164 -20.43 22.61 2.87
N ARG A 165 -20.17 21.32 2.78
CA ARG A 165 -20.12 20.63 1.50
C ARG A 165 -21.55 20.51 1.02
N ASP A 166 -21.72 20.50 -0.30
CA ASP A 166 -23.00 20.12 -0.87
C ASP A 166 -23.46 18.85 -0.13
N GLU A 167 -24.64 18.89 0.46
CA GLU A 167 -25.19 17.92 1.43
C GLU A 167 -25.28 16.47 0.92
N PHE A 168 -24.65 16.15 -0.24
CA PHE A 168 -25.04 15.00 -1.05
C PHE A 168 -23.91 14.02 -1.47
N ASP A 169 -22.70 14.07 -0.95
CA ASP A 169 -21.78 12.96 -1.19
C ASP A 169 -21.48 12.16 0.10
N PRO A 170 -22.32 11.15 0.43
CA PRO A 170 -22.10 10.28 1.60
C PRO A 170 -20.85 9.40 1.44
N THR A 171 -20.18 9.46 0.26
CA THR A 171 -19.02 8.64 -0.05
C THR A 171 -17.70 9.34 0.26
N GLU A 172 -17.72 10.64 0.53
CA GLU A 172 -16.53 11.40 0.81
C GLU A 172 -15.95 11.09 2.20
N ILE A 173 -14.67 10.68 2.21
CA ILE A 173 -13.93 10.43 3.45
C ILE A 173 -13.35 11.77 3.92
N SER A 174 -13.79 12.24 5.08
CA SER A 174 -13.20 13.44 5.68
C SER A 174 -11.73 13.22 6.04
N PRO A 175 -10.86 14.26 6.02
CA PRO A 175 -9.45 14.15 6.40
C PRO A 175 -9.25 13.52 7.78
N ASN A 176 -10.11 13.84 8.73
CA ASN A 176 -10.08 13.28 10.09
C ASN A 176 -10.46 11.78 10.09
N ALA A 177 -11.52 11.40 9.39
CA ALA A 177 -11.91 9.99 9.24
C ALA A 177 -10.86 9.19 8.49
N PHE A 178 -10.23 9.78 7.45
CA PHE A 178 -9.13 9.16 6.74
C PHE A 178 -7.98 8.80 7.67
N LEU A 179 -7.49 9.78 8.44
CA LEU A 179 -6.37 9.58 9.36
C LEU A 179 -6.69 8.63 10.52
N ARG A 180 -7.89 8.73 11.12
CA ARG A 180 -8.23 8.04 12.37
C ARG A 180 -8.88 6.68 12.20
N HIS A 181 -9.44 6.40 11.03
CA HIS A 181 -10.18 5.17 10.78
C HIS A 181 -9.62 4.39 9.59
N HIS A 182 -9.52 5.01 8.41
CA HIS A 182 -9.14 4.31 7.19
C HIS A 182 -7.67 3.88 7.19
N VAL A 183 -6.74 4.80 7.49
CA VAL A 183 -5.31 4.44 7.55
C VAL A 183 -5.03 3.37 8.61
N PRO A 184 -5.51 3.48 9.87
CA PRO A 184 -5.36 2.41 10.86
C PRO A 184 -5.99 1.08 10.47
N GLN A 185 -7.17 1.09 9.84
CA GLN A 185 -7.81 -0.13 9.30
C GLN A 185 -6.91 -0.83 8.29
N GLY A 186 -6.34 -0.08 7.34
CA GLY A 186 -5.44 -0.63 6.34
C GLY A 186 -4.14 -1.18 6.95
N ILE A 187 -3.56 -0.47 7.91
CA ILE A 187 -2.36 -0.90 8.63
C ILE A 187 -2.59 -2.23 9.36
N GLU A 188 -3.72 -2.37 10.05
CA GLU A 188 -4.09 -3.61 10.73
C GLU A 188 -4.34 -4.73 9.72
N ARG A 189 -5.10 -4.47 8.66
CA ARG A 189 -5.42 -5.44 7.61
C ARG A 189 -4.18 -5.95 6.88
N LEU A 190 -3.24 -5.08 6.59
CA LEU A 190 -1.98 -5.39 5.92
C LEU A 190 -0.88 -5.88 6.88
N GLN A 191 -1.22 -6.06 8.15
CA GLN A 191 -0.29 -6.50 9.19
C GLN A 191 1.02 -5.70 9.20
N ALA A 192 0.91 -4.37 9.06
CA ALA A 192 2.06 -3.49 8.91
C ALA A 192 2.87 -3.30 10.21
N VAL A 193 2.32 -3.63 11.38
CA VAL A 193 3.04 -3.55 12.65
C VAL A 193 3.93 -4.77 12.81
N LYS A 194 5.25 -4.55 12.87
CA LYS A 194 6.26 -5.61 12.95
C LYS A 194 7.21 -5.37 14.13
N THR A 195 7.87 -6.44 14.53
CA THR A 195 8.97 -6.39 15.50
C THR A 195 10.30 -6.39 14.76
N LEU A 196 11.11 -5.36 14.99
CA LEU A 196 12.52 -5.33 14.61
C LEU A 196 13.32 -5.90 15.78
N ALA A 197 13.96 -7.05 15.56
CA ALA A 197 14.62 -7.80 16.63
C ALA A 197 15.82 -7.04 17.22
N ALA A 198 16.08 -7.27 18.50
CA ALA A 198 17.36 -6.88 19.12
C ALA A 198 18.53 -7.48 18.34
N GLY A 199 19.63 -6.74 18.24
CA GLY A 199 20.80 -7.14 17.44
C GLY A 199 20.72 -6.72 15.96
N THR A 200 19.63 -6.12 15.49
CA THR A 200 19.52 -5.63 14.12
C THR A 200 20.54 -4.52 13.85
N THR A 201 21.26 -4.65 12.72
CA THR A 201 22.22 -3.66 12.26
C THR A 201 21.51 -2.54 11.50
N LEU A 202 21.88 -1.30 11.80
CA LEU A 202 21.38 -0.07 11.16
C LEU A 202 22.56 0.82 10.81
N TYR A 203 22.41 1.64 9.76
CA TYR A 203 23.44 2.57 9.33
C TYR A 203 22.92 3.99 9.31
N ARG A 204 23.76 4.93 9.74
CA ARG A 204 23.46 6.36 9.64
C ARG A 204 24.67 7.10 9.16
N CYS A 205 24.47 7.92 8.15
CA CYS A 205 25.52 8.77 7.59
C CYS A 205 25.35 10.24 8.00
N ARG A 206 26.48 10.94 8.07
CA ARG A 206 26.56 12.39 8.26
C ARG A 206 27.63 12.96 7.35
N ILE A 207 27.32 14.07 6.67
CA ILE A 207 28.30 14.81 5.86
C ILE A 207 28.76 16.01 6.67
N THR A 208 30.07 16.23 6.68
CA THR A 208 30.69 17.36 7.40
C THR A 208 31.78 18.04 6.58
N GLU A 209 32.24 19.20 7.06
CA GLU A 209 33.51 19.80 6.60
C GLU A 209 34.68 18.92 7.05
N PRO A 210 35.83 18.93 6.31
CA PRO A 210 36.98 18.07 6.62
C PRO A 210 37.61 18.29 8.01
N HIS A 211 37.43 19.47 8.59
CA HIS A 211 37.94 19.82 9.93
C HIS A 211 37.03 19.39 11.08
N VAL A 212 35.82 18.90 10.79
CA VAL A 212 34.86 18.47 11.82
C VAL A 212 35.15 17.02 12.22
N THR A 213 35.45 16.80 13.49
CA THR A 213 35.68 15.47 14.05
C THR A 213 34.36 14.81 14.45
N VAL A 214 34.12 13.60 13.94
CA VAL A 214 32.98 12.75 14.31
C VAL A 214 33.54 11.44 14.83
N ILE A 215 33.47 11.18 16.12
CA ILE A 215 34.14 10.05 16.79
C ILE A 215 33.25 9.20 17.70
N GLU A 216 32.05 9.67 18.02
CA GLU A 216 31.17 8.99 18.99
C GLU A 216 29.68 9.21 18.71
N MET A 217 28.85 8.52 19.46
CA MET A 217 27.38 8.56 19.38
C MET A 217 26.82 9.98 19.42
N GLU A 218 27.42 10.88 20.19
CA GLU A 218 26.98 12.26 20.28
C GLU A 218 27.05 13.01 18.94
N HIS A 219 28.02 12.68 18.12
CA HIS A 219 28.28 13.35 16.85
C HIS A 219 27.47 12.77 15.69
N ILE A 220 27.09 11.49 15.74
CA ILE A 220 26.39 10.82 14.63
C ILE A 220 24.98 10.34 15.01
N GLY A 221 24.61 10.39 16.27
CA GLY A 221 23.27 10.06 16.77
C GLY A 221 22.22 11.11 16.41
N PRO A 222 21.06 11.10 17.10
CA PRO A 222 20.04 12.13 16.93
C PRO A 222 20.62 13.51 17.26
N PRO A 223 20.40 14.54 16.42
CA PRO A 223 20.88 15.90 16.69
C PRO A 223 20.15 16.51 17.90
N PRO A 224 20.69 17.55 18.54
CA PRO A 224 19.93 18.34 19.49
C PRO A 224 18.76 19.06 18.80
N ALA A 225 17.70 19.37 19.55
CA ALA A 225 16.51 20.01 19.00
C ALA A 225 16.79 21.38 18.34
N SER A 226 17.77 22.14 18.87
CA SER A 226 18.24 23.40 18.29
C SER A 226 18.75 23.28 16.85
N ASP A 227 19.27 22.11 16.49
CA ASP A 227 19.88 21.87 15.17
C ASP A 227 18.88 21.25 14.17
N CYS A 228 17.69 20.90 14.64
CA CYS A 228 16.61 20.34 13.80
C CYS A 228 15.84 21.45 13.06
N VAL A 229 16.53 22.31 12.31
CA VAL A 229 15.90 23.44 11.61
C VAL A 229 15.32 23.07 10.23
N GLY A 230 15.70 21.93 9.69
CA GLY A 230 15.26 21.46 8.39
C GLY A 230 13.95 20.67 8.44
N SER A 231 13.17 20.74 7.35
CA SER A 231 12.01 19.86 7.13
C SER A 231 12.46 18.54 6.50
N ASN A 232 12.20 17.43 7.16
CA ASN A 232 12.46 16.08 6.65
C ASN A 232 11.14 15.38 6.37
N ARG A 233 11.18 14.25 5.62
CA ARG A 233 9.99 13.51 5.19
C ARG A 233 9.01 13.21 6.33
N PHE A 234 9.49 12.80 7.50
CA PHE A 234 8.67 12.40 8.65
C PHE A 234 8.81 13.30 9.87
N SER A 235 9.68 14.31 9.82
CA SER A 235 9.85 15.24 10.94
C SER A 235 9.84 16.69 10.48
N PRO A 236 8.92 17.52 11.02
CA PRO A 236 8.95 18.96 10.82
C PRO A 236 10.12 19.59 11.59
N PRO A 237 10.48 20.87 11.29
CA PRO A 237 11.46 21.60 12.06
C PRO A 237 11.20 21.57 13.56
N GLY A 238 12.26 21.42 14.37
CA GLY A 238 12.19 21.33 15.81
C GLY A 238 11.88 19.94 16.39
N ILE A 239 11.43 19.00 15.58
CA ILE A 239 11.10 17.64 16.03
C ILE A 239 12.26 16.69 15.76
N VAL A 240 12.89 16.22 16.83
CA VAL A 240 14.04 15.30 16.76
C VAL A 240 13.56 13.89 16.47
N MET A 241 14.16 13.28 15.45
CA MET A 241 14.02 11.87 15.11
C MET A 241 15.35 11.28 14.69
N PHE A 242 15.52 9.96 14.85
CA PHE A 242 16.70 9.25 14.41
C PHE A 242 16.42 8.55 13.08
N TYR A 243 17.08 8.99 12.02
CA TYR A 243 17.01 8.38 10.68
C TYR A 243 18.17 7.41 10.48
N ALA A 244 17.89 6.25 9.90
CA ALA A 244 18.88 5.23 9.58
C ALA A 244 18.48 4.47 8.31
N GLY A 245 19.45 3.83 7.65
CA GLY A 245 19.24 2.91 6.53
C GLY A 245 19.55 1.47 6.91
N GLU A 246 19.06 0.53 6.12
CA GLU A 246 19.39 -0.89 6.27
C GLU A 246 20.81 -1.20 5.76
N THR A 247 21.33 -0.36 4.86
CA THR A 247 22.70 -0.43 4.32
C THR A 247 23.43 0.91 4.45
N PRO A 248 24.77 0.91 4.44
CA PRO A 248 25.54 2.17 4.42
C PRO A 248 25.26 2.99 3.16
N ASP A 249 25.05 2.34 2.02
CA ASP A 249 24.85 3.00 0.73
C ASP A 249 23.54 3.78 0.70
N VAL A 250 22.41 3.18 1.10
CA VAL A 250 21.13 3.91 1.15
C VAL A 250 21.20 5.05 2.15
N SER A 251 21.87 4.85 3.29
CA SER A 251 22.04 5.89 4.30
C SER A 251 22.82 7.10 3.77
N ALA A 252 23.80 6.85 2.90
CA ALA A 252 24.57 7.88 2.22
C ALA A 252 23.76 8.59 1.12
N LEU A 253 23.02 7.83 0.31
CA LEU A 253 22.14 8.39 -0.73
C LEU A 253 21.07 9.32 -0.16
N GLU A 254 20.44 8.95 0.94
CA GLU A 254 19.38 9.76 1.60
C GLU A 254 19.85 11.16 2.04
N ILE A 255 21.17 11.35 2.25
CA ILE A 255 21.75 12.64 2.60
C ILE A 255 22.47 13.32 1.44
N GLY A 256 22.35 12.79 0.20
CA GLY A 256 22.88 13.40 -1.02
C GLY A 256 24.34 13.10 -1.31
N TRP A 257 24.93 12.01 -0.77
CA TRP A 257 26.26 11.55 -1.16
C TRP A 257 26.18 10.77 -2.49
N PRO A 258 27.14 10.90 -3.43
CA PRO A 258 28.48 11.58 -3.31
C PRO A 258 28.50 13.04 -3.80
N ASP A 259 27.37 13.66 -4.10
CA ASP A 259 27.31 14.99 -4.74
C ASP A 259 27.66 16.15 -3.76
N CYS A 260 28.70 15.94 -2.95
CA CYS A 260 29.11 16.84 -1.88
C CYS A 260 30.61 17.12 -1.95
N ASP A 261 31.06 17.87 -2.97
CA ASP A 261 32.48 18.15 -3.22
C ASP A 261 33.21 18.70 -1.99
N GLY A 262 34.39 18.11 -1.71
CA GLY A 262 35.26 18.52 -0.64
C GLY A 262 34.77 18.19 0.77
N LYS A 263 33.69 17.47 0.91
CA LYS A 263 33.13 17.05 2.20
C LYS A 263 33.63 15.66 2.62
N VAL A 264 33.35 15.33 3.87
CA VAL A 264 33.64 14.03 4.48
C VAL A 264 32.35 13.34 4.87
N LEU A 265 32.18 12.10 4.41
CA LEU A 265 31.11 11.23 4.85
C LEU A 265 31.57 10.46 6.09
N HIS A 266 30.79 10.52 7.14
CA HIS A 266 30.91 9.65 8.30
C HIS A 266 29.78 8.64 8.27
N ASN A 267 30.10 7.36 8.37
CA ASN A 267 29.15 6.27 8.38
C ASN A 267 29.23 5.52 9.72
N GLY A 268 28.20 5.66 10.55
CA GLY A 268 28.05 4.94 11.80
C GLY A 268 27.28 3.65 11.60
N LYS A 269 27.83 2.54 12.06
CA LYS A 269 27.15 1.26 12.18
C LYS A 269 26.57 1.13 13.59
N PHE A 270 25.27 0.93 13.67
CA PHE A 270 24.55 0.80 14.93
C PHE A 270 23.94 -0.58 15.06
N ARG A 271 23.73 -1.03 16.30
CA ARG A 271 23.01 -2.24 16.63
C ARG A 271 21.87 -1.92 17.59
N THR A 272 20.68 -2.49 17.35
CA THR A 272 19.55 -2.38 18.28
C THR A 272 19.84 -3.18 19.56
N LEU A 273 19.53 -2.60 20.72
CA LEU A 273 19.76 -3.22 22.03
C LEU A 273 18.53 -3.99 22.55
N THR A 274 17.36 -3.67 22.06
CA THR A 274 16.07 -4.28 22.43
C THR A 274 15.24 -4.53 21.19
N ASP A 275 14.23 -5.36 21.29
CA ASP A 275 13.18 -5.44 20.29
C ASP A 275 12.46 -4.10 20.16
N LEU A 276 12.18 -3.71 18.93
CA LEU A 276 11.52 -2.44 18.59
C LEU A 276 10.25 -2.73 17.82
N THR A 277 9.18 -2.04 18.14
CA THR A 277 7.93 -2.13 17.39
C THR A 277 7.90 -1.05 16.31
N VAL A 278 7.86 -1.45 15.04
CA VAL A 278 7.87 -0.54 13.91
C VAL A 278 6.65 -0.72 13.01
N LEU A 279 6.24 0.35 12.36
CA LEU A 279 5.30 0.32 11.25
C LEU A 279 6.11 0.06 9.98
N ASP A 280 6.03 -1.15 9.43
CA ASP A 280 6.82 -1.59 8.28
C ASP A 280 6.02 -1.48 6.98
N PHE A 281 6.30 -0.46 6.18
CA PHE A 281 5.74 -0.27 4.85
C PHE A 281 6.48 -1.03 3.74
N THR A 282 7.55 -1.74 4.06
CA THR A 282 8.33 -2.51 3.09
C THR A 282 7.95 -3.99 3.02
N ASN A 283 7.20 -4.47 4.02
CA ASN A 283 6.81 -5.88 4.14
C ASN A 283 5.36 -6.01 4.62
N LEU A 284 4.44 -5.72 3.73
CA LEU A 284 3.00 -5.79 3.98
C LEU A 284 2.42 -7.12 3.50
N ALA A 285 1.40 -7.61 4.21
CA ALA A 285 0.64 -8.78 3.80
C ALA A 285 -0.35 -8.40 2.69
N TYR A 286 0.08 -8.48 1.44
CA TYR A 286 -0.79 -8.30 0.29
C TYR A 286 -1.54 -9.59 -0.07
N PRO A 287 -2.73 -9.48 -0.70
CA PRO A 287 -3.42 -10.65 -1.26
C PRO A 287 -2.60 -11.32 -2.36
N ASP A 288 -2.71 -12.64 -2.43
CA ASP A 288 -2.11 -13.47 -3.47
C ASP A 288 -2.77 -13.34 -4.85
N GLY A 289 -3.88 -12.62 -4.94
CA GLY A 289 -4.66 -12.33 -6.13
C GLY A 289 -6.04 -11.79 -5.76
N GLN A 290 -6.83 -11.44 -6.76
CA GLN A 290 -8.17 -10.89 -6.52
C GLN A 290 -9.18 -11.92 -6.02
N PHE A 291 -8.87 -13.20 -6.14
CA PHE A 291 -9.68 -14.32 -5.63
C PHE A 291 -9.16 -14.87 -4.29
N ASP A 292 -8.18 -14.23 -3.67
CA ASP A 292 -7.67 -14.67 -2.35
C ASP A 292 -8.81 -14.68 -1.32
N PRO A 293 -9.15 -15.86 -0.75
CA PRO A 293 -10.29 -16.00 0.14
C PRO A 293 -10.18 -15.16 1.42
N ASP A 294 -8.94 -14.89 1.87
CA ASP A 294 -8.70 -14.07 3.05
C ASP A 294 -8.91 -12.58 2.77
N TRP A 295 -9.03 -12.16 1.50
CA TRP A 295 -9.07 -10.77 1.06
C TRP A 295 -10.33 -10.37 0.29
N ILE A 296 -11.37 -11.20 0.28
CA ILE A 296 -12.62 -10.94 -0.46
C ILE A 296 -13.15 -9.53 -0.18
N ASP A 297 -13.25 -9.15 1.10
CA ASP A 297 -13.79 -7.84 1.50
C ASP A 297 -12.74 -6.73 1.64
N GLY A 298 -11.46 -7.06 1.52
CA GLY A 298 -10.34 -6.14 1.79
C GLY A 298 -9.43 -5.85 0.61
N TYR A 299 -9.69 -6.41 -0.56
CA TYR A 299 -8.81 -6.28 -1.72
C TYR A 299 -8.58 -4.81 -2.12
N HIS A 300 -9.61 -3.98 -2.07
CA HIS A 300 -9.54 -2.54 -2.36
C HIS A 300 -8.58 -1.79 -1.41
N ILE A 301 -8.41 -2.24 -0.17
CA ILE A 301 -7.47 -1.68 0.81
C ILE A 301 -6.04 -1.94 0.32
N ALA A 302 -5.75 -3.18 -0.09
CA ALA A 302 -4.44 -3.56 -0.59
C ALA A 302 -4.06 -2.78 -1.86
N GLU A 303 -4.99 -2.63 -2.80
CA GLU A 303 -4.81 -1.82 -4.01
C GLU A 303 -4.53 -0.35 -3.68
N PHE A 304 -5.28 0.24 -2.77
CA PHE A 304 -5.04 1.61 -2.32
C PHE A 304 -3.65 1.75 -1.68
N PHE A 305 -3.25 0.83 -0.79
CA PHE A 305 -1.99 0.94 -0.06
C PHE A 305 -0.75 0.83 -0.96
N LYS A 306 -0.81 0.16 -2.10
CA LYS A 306 0.27 0.20 -3.11
C LYS A 306 0.54 1.64 -3.58
N ASP A 307 -0.52 2.36 -3.93
CA ASP A 307 -0.43 3.77 -4.36
C ASP A 307 -0.01 4.68 -3.19
N PHE A 308 -0.61 4.49 -2.03
CA PHE A 308 -0.34 5.27 -0.82
C PHE A 308 1.15 5.21 -0.41
N ILE A 309 1.75 4.03 -0.38
CA ILE A 309 3.17 3.86 -0.03
C ILE A 309 4.07 4.48 -1.10
N ARG A 310 3.72 4.34 -2.38
CA ARG A 310 4.43 5.01 -3.46
C ARG A 310 4.43 6.53 -3.27
N ASP A 311 3.30 7.11 -2.92
CA ASP A 311 3.18 8.55 -2.65
C ASP A 311 3.98 8.98 -1.41
N LEU A 312 3.94 8.19 -0.32
CA LEU A 312 4.74 8.45 0.89
C LEU A 312 6.24 8.44 0.62
N SER A 313 6.70 7.62 -0.33
CA SER A 313 8.11 7.41 -0.67
C SER A 313 8.57 8.25 -1.87
N ALA A 314 7.65 8.95 -2.55
CA ALA A 314 7.97 9.72 -3.77
C ALA A 314 9.08 10.77 -3.52
N PRO A 315 10.06 10.91 -4.45
CA PRO A 315 11.11 11.90 -4.33
C PRO A 315 10.55 13.31 -4.51
N ILE A 316 11.04 14.27 -3.72
CA ILE A 316 10.74 15.69 -3.92
C ILE A 316 11.88 16.33 -4.70
N LEU A 317 11.64 16.62 -5.97
CA LEU A 317 12.64 17.14 -6.89
C LEU A 317 13.01 18.61 -6.59
N ASP A 318 12.04 19.44 -6.23
CA ASP A 318 12.28 20.83 -5.84
C ASP A 318 12.48 20.95 -4.33
N GLN A 319 13.70 21.16 -3.89
CA GLN A 319 14.07 21.28 -2.48
C GLN A 319 13.31 22.40 -1.74
N ARG A 320 12.89 23.46 -2.45
CA ARG A 320 12.10 24.57 -1.89
C ARG A 320 10.70 24.14 -1.48
N ARG A 321 10.19 23.06 -2.07
CA ARG A 321 8.86 22.51 -1.77
C ARG A 321 8.84 21.55 -0.58
N LYS A 322 10.00 21.09 -0.08
CA LYS A 322 10.08 20.16 1.06
C LYS A 322 9.22 20.59 2.26
N PRO A 323 9.23 21.87 2.69
CA PRO A 323 8.42 22.31 3.84
C PRO A 323 6.91 22.17 3.62
N LEU A 324 6.46 22.10 2.38
CA LEU A 324 5.05 21.91 2.02
C LEU A 324 4.76 20.43 1.68
N ASP A 325 5.59 19.81 0.86
CA ASP A 325 5.29 18.50 0.29
C ASP A 325 5.49 17.36 1.30
N TYR A 326 6.28 17.57 2.35
CA TYR A 326 6.42 16.63 3.47
C TYR A 326 5.32 16.72 4.53
N VAL A 327 4.45 17.74 4.50
CA VAL A 327 3.43 17.92 5.54
C VAL A 327 2.52 16.70 5.71
N PRO A 328 1.99 16.06 4.66
CA PRO A 328 1.13 14.89 4.82
C PRO A 328 1.82 13.73 5.56
N THR A 329 3.09 13.44 5.21
CA THR A 329 3.86 12.36 5.85
C THR A 329 4.25 12.72 7.28
N GLN A 330 4.50 13.99 7.57
CA GLN A 330 4.78 14.48 8.93
C GLN A 330 3.56 14.33 9.83
N VAL A 331 2.36 14.69 9.35
CA VAL A 331 1.11 14.53 10.11
C VAL A 331 0.82 13.05 10.40
N LEU A 332 0.99 12.17 9.41
CA LEU A 332 0.86 10.72 9.61
C LEU A 332 1.87 10.20 10.64
N CYS A 333 3.11 10.65 10.55
CA CYS A 333 4.18 10.25 11.46
C CYS A 333 3.89 10.67 12.91
N GLU A 334 3.44 11.92 13.12
CA GLU A 334 3.03 12.39 14.44
C GLU A 334 1.83 11.61 14.98
N TYR A 335 0.84 11.33 14.14
CA TYR A 335 -0.30 10.51 14.53
C TYR A 335 0.18 9.14 15.07
N PHE A 336 1.00 8.43 14.34
CA PHE A 336 1.50 7.12 14.74
C PHE A 336 2.44 7.18 15.95
N ARG A 337 3.23 8.23 16.08
CA ARG A 337 4.10 8.46 17.25
C ARG A 337 3.31 8.56 18.54
N PHE A 338 2.16 9.25 18.53
CA PHE A 338 1.38 9.50 19.73
C PHE A 338 0.26 8.50 19.98
N TYR A 339 -0.38 8.02 18.94
CA TYR A 339 -1.51 7.11 19.05
C TYR A 339 -1.14 5.64 18.83
N GLY A 340 0.05 5.36 18.27
CA GLY A 340 0.47 4.01 17.92
C GLY A 340 -0.34 3.43 16.76
N ALA A 341 -0.36 2.11 16.66
CA ALA A 341 -1.13 1.38 15.68
C ALA A 341 -1.73 0.11 16.29
N LYS A 342 -2.76 -0.45 15.65
CA LYS A 342 -3.34 -1.72 16.07
C LYS A 342 -2.63 -2.90 15.40
N ALA A 343 -2.42 -3.95 16.18
CA ALA A 343 -2.01 -5.26 15.70
C ALA A 343 -2.73 -6.31 16.54
N ASP A 344 -3.34 -7.31 15.88
CA ASP A 344 -4.15 -8.35 16.51
C ASP A 344 -5.23 -7.78 17.47
N GLY A 345 -5.90 -6.71 17.02
CA GLY A 345 -6.94 -6.01 17.79
C GLY A 345 -6.44 -5.19 18.99
N LYS A 346 -5.11 -5.16 19.24
CA LYS A 346 -4.50 -4.46 20.38
C LYS A 346 -3.72 -3.24 19.93
N SER A 347 -3.86 -2.11 20.66
CA SER A 347 -3.03 -0.93 20.44
C SER A 347 -1.58 -1.21 20.82
N ARG A 348 -0.64 -0.87 19.93
CA ARG A 348 0.80 -0.99 20.10
C ARG A 348 1.44 0.39 20.01
N LYS A 349 2.29 0.70 20.99
CA LYS A 349 3.16 1.88 20.89
C LYS A 349 4.26 1.58 19.88
N LEU A 350 4.54 2.51 19.00
CA LEU A 350 5.57 2.37 17.98
C LEU A 350 6.87 3.05 18.41
N ASP A 351 8.00 2.44 18.07
CA ASP A 351 9.33 3.03 18.16
C ASP A 351 9.69 3.82 16.90
N GLY A 352 9.11 3.50 15.74
CA GLY A 352 9.40 4.15 14.47
C GLY A 352 8.62 3.61 13.29
N ILE A 353 9.03 4.07 12.09
CA ILE A 353 8.49 3.64 10.79
C ILE A 353 9.64 3.12 9.95
N LYS A 354 9.45 1.98 9.28
CA LYS A 354 10.30 1.44 8.22
C LYS A 354 9.63 1.71 6.87
N TYR A 355 10.35 2.31 5.93
CA TYR A 355 9.81 2.75 4.64
C TYR A 355 10.82 2.53 3.51
N PRO A 356 10.38 2.36 2.25
CA PRO A 356 11.29 2.24 1.12
C PRO A 356 11.92 3.60 0.77
N SER A 357 13.24 3.60 0.51
CA SER A 357 13.95 4.77 0.02
C SER A 357 13.40 5.23 -1.33
N SER A 358 13.34 6.55 -1.52
CA SER A 358 12.98 7.14 -2.82
C SER A 358 14.05 6.98 -3.91
N HIS A 359 15.27 6.54 -3.55
CA HIS A 359 16.39 6.38 -4.48
C HIS A 359 16.39 5.00 -5.14
N ASP A 360 16.28 3.94 -4.35
CA ASP A 360 16.47 2.57 -4.81
C ASP A 360 15.49 1.54 -4.20
N GLY A 361 14.56 2.00 -3.35
CA GLY A 361 13.61 1.14 -2.66
C GLY A 361 14.18 0.40 -1.45
N THR A 362 15.47 0.50 -1.17
CA THR A 362 16.10 -0.12 0.01
C THR A 362 15.46 0.43 1.30
N PRO A 363 15.22 -0.43 2.31
CA PRO A 363 14.57 0.02 3.52
C PRO A 363 15.35 1.08 4.30
N CYS A 364 14.62 2.12 4.70
CA CYS A 364 15.04 3.17 5.61
C CYS A 364 14.15 3.19 6.85
N TYR A 365 14.66 3.78 7.90
CA TYR A 365 13.98 3.88 9.19
C TYR A 365 13.93 5.33 9.67
N VAL A 366 12.83 5.68 10.31
CA VAL A 366 12.71 6.86 11.15
C VAL A 366 12.23 6.42 12.53
N PHE A 367 13.04 6.64 13.56
CA PHE A 367 12.69 6.34 14.94
C PHE A 367 12.32 7.60 15.70
N PHE A 368 11.35 7.52 16.56
CA PHE A 368 10.73 8.62 17.30
C PHE A 368 11.55 9.08 18.51
N TRP A 369 12.86 8.91 18.46
CA TRP A 369 13.76 9.12 19.60
C TRP A 369 14.59 10.38 19.47
N GLY A 370 14.70 11.11 20.61
CA GLY A 370 15.78 12.04 20.86
C GLY A 370 17.01 11.34 21.46
N LYS A 371 18.04 12.13 21.76
CA LYS A 371 19.36 11.67 22.21
C LYS A 371 19.31 10.71 23.42
N GLU A 372 18.56 11.03 24.47
CA GLU A 372 18.48 10.23 25.70
C GLU A 372 17.88 8.83 25.48
N LEU A 373 16.81 8.76 24.68
CA LEU A 373 16.15 7.49 24.42
C LEU A 373 16.95 6.64 23.43
N ALA A 374 17.58 7.26 22.43
CA ALA A 374 18.44 6.56 21.46
C ALA A 374 19.57 5.80 22.17
N GLY A 375 20.26 6.38 23.13
CA GLY A 375 21.32 5.69 23.89
C GLY A 375 20.86 4.47 24.70
N LYS A 376 19.54 4.30 24.93
CA LYS A 376 18.95 3.12 25.56
C LYS A 376 18.48 2.07 24.54
N LYS A 377 18.37 2.44 23.28
CA LYS A 377 17.78 1.61 22.23
C LYS A 377 18.79 1.10 21.22
N ILE A 378 19.86 1.86 20.99
CA ILE A 378 20.90 1.54 19.99
C ILE A 378 22.30 1.77 20.55
N LEU A 379 23.25 1.00 20.05
CA LEU A 379 24.68 1.09 20.33
C LEU A 379 25.43 1.40 19.02
N LEU A 380 26.30 2.41 19.03
CA LEU A 380 27.27 2.63 17.97
C LEU A 380 28.37 1.58 18.08
N GLU A 381 28.50 0.70 17.07
CA GLU A 381 29.50 -0.37 17.05
C GLU A 381 30.76 0.02 16.30
N ASP A 382 30.60 0.80 15.22
CA ASP A 382 31.70 1.19 14.34
C ASP A 382 31.41 2.54 13.68
N LEU A 383 32.48 3.23 13.30
CA LEU A 383 32.41 4.51 12.61
C LEU A 383 33.51 4.59 11.56
N THR A 384 33.12 4.68 10.29
CA THR A 384 34.02 4.83 9.15
C THR A 384 33.88 6.18 8.48
N THR A 385 34.93 6.59 7.74
CA THR A 385 34.94 7.86 7.02
C THR A 385 35.35 7.68 5.57
N ALA A 386 34.73 8.46 4.67
CA ALA A 386 35.08 8.52 3.26
C ALA A 386 35.14 10.00 2.80
N PHE A 387 36.07 10.29 1.87
CA PHE A 387 36.21 11.62 1.28
C PHE A 387 35.56 11.66 -0.10
N SER A 388 34.80 12.71 -0.40
CA SER A 388 34.33 12.95 -1.76
C SER A 388 35.53 13.25 -2.66
N ARG A 389 35.59 12.61 -3.84
CA ARG A 389 36.59 12.93 -4.84
C ARG A 389 36.20 14.27 -5.47
N ARG A 390 37.09 15.28 -5.40
CA ARG A 390 36.92 16.45 -6.26
C ARG A 390 36.94 15.98 -7.72
N PRO A 391 35.98 16.38 -8.56
CA PRO A 391 36.14 16.21 -9.99
C PRO A 391 37.44 16.88 -10.37
N ALA A 392 38.29 16.19 -11.18
CA ALA A 392 39.50 16.78 -11.70
C ALA A 392 39.08 18.07 -12.44
N THR A 393 39.50 19.22 -11.95
CA THR A 393 39.34 20.49 -12.65
C THR A 393 39.91 20.31 -14.06
N PRO A 394 39.14 20.57 -15.14
CA PRO A 394 39.71 20.52 -16.47
C PRO A 394 40.88 21.50 -16.47
N LYS A 395 42.10 21.01 -16.74
CA LYS A 395 43.25 21.88 -16.96
C LYS A 395 42.85 22.78 -18.11
N GLY A 396 42.65 24.07 -17.82
CA GLY A 396 42.40 25.08 -18.82
C GLY A 396 43.49 25.02 -19.88
N THR A 397 43.06 24.88 -21.10
CA THR A 397 43.86 25.17 -22.32
C THR A 397 43.67 26.62 -22.67
#